data_2aa75d4ef9d1880cd4e82cec0e4857c5
#
_entry.id   2aa75d4ef9d1880cd4e82cec0e4857c5
#
_cell.length_a   1.000
_cell.length_b   1.000
_cell.length_c   1.000
_cell.angle_alpha   90.00
_cell.angle_beta   90.00
_cell.angle_gamma   90.00
#
_symmetry.space_group_name_H-M   'P 1'
#
loop_
_entity.id
_entity.type
_entity.pdbx_description
1 polymer ?
#
loop_
_entity_poly.entity_id
_entity_poly.type
_entity_poly.pdbx_seq_one_letter_code
_entity_poly.pdbx_strand_id
1 'polypeptide(L)'
;MADPKLIKTPDMGEVQAKDFVEQFSKSITKLTQALSTTRPQAMTQGNTIQMYKFTTDMASTTSVGEGEDIPLSGVKRTKDRSFTVRFEKARKAVSIEEVQRVGYDMAVLQSDKRILREIQKNVRKGFFDFLATAPTDLGAQGGLQNAIAQAVGKLQVLFDDDAVDTIVFINPMDAAKYLGAADITNGASVGFGLTLLNNFMGGVTLIMNSSVPEGTFYATVKDNINLMYLDTNGESRKLFENKSVTTDETGLIALVRDDNTTNLTNQSTLYWGIKIFPEVANGVIKGTLAEPVKAK
;
A
#
# COMPACT_ATOMS: atom_id res chain seq x y z
N MET A 1 -6.99 -20.37 -47.31
CA MET A 1 -7.42 -19.36 -46.32
C MET A 1 -7.34 -20.01 -44.95
N ALA A 2 -6.69 -19.38 -43.96
CA ALA A 2 -6.65 -19.91 -42.61
C ALA A 2 -8.05 -19.78 -41.98
N ASP A 3 -8.44 -20.78 -41.19
CA ASP A 3 -9.72 -20.81 -40.49
C ASP A 3 -9.84 -19.56 -39.60
N PRO A 4 -10.90 -18.74 -39.69
CA PRO A 4 -11.07 -17.53 -38.87
C PRO A 4 -11.22 -17.81 -37.38
N LYS A 5 -11.37 -19.08 -36.98
CA LYS A 5 -11.39 -19.52 -35.57
C LYS A 5 -10.03 -19.99 -35.06
N LEU A 6 -8.99 -19.92 -35.87
CA LEU A 6 -7.66 -20.31 -35.44
C LEU A 6 -7.06 -19.25 -34.49
N ILE A 7 -6.91 -19.59 -33.23
CA ILE A 7 -6.22 -18.76 -32.22
C ILE A 7 -4.71 -18.78 -32.57
N LYS A 8 -4.17 -17.63 -32.88
CA LYS A 8 -2.74 -17.47 -33.22
C LYS A 8 -1.93 -17.18 -31.95
N THR A 9 -0.63 -17.50 -32.00
CA THR A 9 0.30 -17.22 -30.89
C THR A 9 0.31 -15.76 -30.39
N PRO A 10 0.16 -14.72 -31.26
CA PRO A 10 0.00 -13.33 -30.80
C PRO A 10 -1.24 -13.10 -29.94
N ASP A 11 -2.36 -13.74 -30.30
CA ASP A 11 -3.65 -13.59 -29.58
C ASP A 11 -3.54 -14.16 -28.17
N MET A 12 -2.86 -15.31 -28.00
CA MET A 12 -2.57 -15.89 -26.68
C MET A 12 -1.65 -15.01 -25.84
N GLY A 13 -0.68 -14.36 -26.47
CA GLY A 13 0.22 -13.44 -25.79
C GLY A 13 -0.47 -12.20 -25.22
N GLU A 14 -1.45 -11.65 -25.93
CA GLU A 14 -2.24 -10.52 -25.45
C GLU A 14 -3.17 -10.90 -24.28
N VAL A 15 -3.81 -12.07 -24.35
CA VAL A 15 -4.65 -12.60 -23.27
C VAL A 15 -3.83 -12.78 -21.99
N GLN A 16 -2.64 -13.35 -22.07
CA GLN A 16 -1.76 -13.52 -20.90
C GLN A 16 -1.30 -12.20 -20.30
N ALA A 17 -1.02 -11.18 -21.13
CA ALA A 17 -0.67 -9.85 -20.67
C ALA A 17 -1.81 -9.20 -19.90
N LYS A 18 -3.03 -9.32 -20.41
CA LYS A 18 -4.24 -8.82 -19.79
C LYS A 18 -4.50 -9.50 -18.44
N ASP A 19 -4.40 -10.81 -18.40
CA ASP A 19 -4.55 -11.58 -17.14
C ASP A 19 -3.53 -11.17 -16.09
N PHE A 20 -2.27 -10.94 -16.48
CA PHE A 20 -1.23 -10.47 -15.56
C PHE A 20 -1.58 -9.11 -14.95
N VAL A 21 -1.94 -8.16 -15.80
CA VAL A 21 -2.31 -6.80 -15.40
C VAL A 21 -3.54 -6.81 -14.48
N GLU A 22 -4.57 -7.59 -14.83
CA GLU A 22 -5.74 -7.76 -13.97
C GLU A 22 -5.43 -8.40 -12.62
N GLN A 23 -4.57 -9.42 -12.57
CA GLN A 23 -4.15 -10.05 -11.32
C GLN A 23 -3.40 -9.05 -10.42
N PHE A 24 -2.57 -8.19 -11.00
CA PHE A 24 -1.89 -7.14 -10.25
C PHE A 24 -2.90 -6.13 -9.69
N SER A 25 -3.78 -5.60 -10.50
CA SER A 25 -4.83 -4.65 -10.06
C SER A 25 -5.71 -5.22 -8.96
N LYS A 26 -6.22 -6.44 -9.14
CA LYS A 26 -7.00 -7.13 -8.10
C LYS A 26 -6.22 -7.30 -6.80
N SER A 27 -4.92 -7.53 -6.88
CA SER A 27 -4.10 -7.66 -5.67
C SER A 27 -3.84 -6.32 -4.97
N ILE A 28 -3.67 -5.23 -5.71
CA ILE A 28 -3.58 -3.88 -5.14
C ILE A 28 -4.92 -3.46 -4.51
N THR A 29 -6.04 -3.77 -5.17
CA THR A 29 -7.38 -3.53 -4.59
C THR A 29 -7.55 -4.25 -3.25
N LYS A 30 -7.12 -5.51 -3.15
CA LYS A 30 -7.13 -6.25 -1.87
C LYS A 30 -6.23 -5.61 -0.82
N LEU A 31 -5.06 -5.08 -1.21
CA LEU A 31 -4.18 -4.35 -0.30
C LEU A 31 -4.86 -3.08 0.21
N THR A 32 -5.46 -2.28 -0.66
CA THR A 32 -6.16 -1.06 -0.26
C THR A 32 -7.35 -1.34 0.65
N GLN A 33 -8.11 -2.41 0.36
CA GLN A 33 -9.18 -2.87 1.24
C GLN A 33 -8.66 -3.31 2.61
N ALA A 34 -7.56 -4.07 2.64
CA ALA A 34 -6.95 -4.52 3.89
C ALA A 34 -6.41 -3.35 4.73
N LEU A 35 -5.83 -2.34 4.08
CA LEU A 35 -5.34 -1.12 4.72
C LEU A 35 -6.48 -0.10 4.97
N SER A 36 -7.71 -0.45 4.59
CA SER A 36 -8.87 0.46 4.64
C SER A 36 -8.62 1.80 3.96
N THR A 37 -7.79 1.81 2.92
CA THR A 37 -7.53 3.00 2.11
C THR A 37 -8.77 3.30 1.29
N THR A 38 -9.40 4.42 1.54
CA THR A 38 -10.72 4.73 1.00
C THR A 38 -10.71 5.11 -0.47
N ARG A 39 -9.63 5.71 -0.99
CA ARG A 39 -9.58 6.16 -2.39
C ARG A 39 -8.15 6.16 -2.95
N PRO A 40 -7.81 5.21 -3.84
CA PRO A 40 -6.63 5.35 -4.68
C PRO A 40 -6.76 6.60 -5.56
N GLN A 41 -5.77 7.48 -5.54
CA GLN A 41 -5.78 8.70 -6.34
C GLN A 41 -4.80 8.57 -7.50
N ALA A 42 -5.30 8.74 -8.74
CA ALA A 42 -4.51 8.73 -9.95
C ALA A 42 -3.84 10.10 -10.19
N MET A 43 -2.56 10.09 -10.49
CA MET A 43 -1.81 11.27 -10.94
C MET A 43 -1.63 11.20 -12.45
N THR A 44 -2.42 11.94 -13.19
CA THR A 44 -2.38 11.97 -14.67
C THR A 44 -1.22 12.79 -15.20
N GLN A 45 -0.81 13.83 -14.46
CA GLN A 45 0.33 14.69 -14.77
C GLN A 45 1.12 15.01 -13.50
N GLY A 46 2.43 15.15 -13.66
CA GLY A 46 3.33 15.41 -12.55
C GLY A 46 3.57 14.17 -11.70
N ASN A 47 4.48 14.28 -10.77
CA ASN A 47 4.89 13.18 -9.89
C ASN A 47 5.13 13.63 -8.44
N THR A 48 4.79 14.88 -8.12
CA THR A 48 5.06 15.44 -6.79
C THR A 48 3.76 15.70 -6.06
N ILE A 49 3.63 15.09 -4.89
CA ILE A 49 2.53 15.27 -3.94
C ILE A 49 2.97 16.31 -2.93
N GLN A 50 2.19 17.36 -2.77
CA GLN A 50 2.41 18.39 -1.77
C GLN A 50 1.37 18.26 -0.66
N MET A 51 1.83 18.05 0.55
CA MET A 51 0.99 18.05 1.75
C MET A 51 1.02 19.43 2.41
N TYR A 52 -0.10 19.85 2.93
CA TYR A 52 -0.25 21.13 3.57
C TYR A 52 -0.77 20.94 5.00
N LYS A 53 -0.27 21.77 5.90
CA LYS A 53 -0.77 21.89 7.25
C LYS A 53 -1.60 23.16 7.35
N PHE A 54 -2.78 23.05 7.94
CA PHE A 54 -3.61 24.19 8.29
C PHE A 54 -3.33 24.57 9.74
N THR A 55 -3.11 25.85 9.98
CA THR A 55 -3.05 26.40 11.33
C THR A 55 -4.21 27.35 11.45
N THR A 56 -5.10 27.10 12.40
CA THR A 56 -6.25 27.93 12.69
C THR A 56 -5.86 28.85 13.84
N ASP A 57 -5.97 30.15 13.61
CA ASP A 57 -5.88 31.18 14.63
C ASP A 57 -7.30 31.65 14.95
N MET A 58 -7.85 31.05 16.00
CA MET A 58 -9.18 31.43 16.48
C MET A 58 -9.05 32.69 17.29
N ALA A 59 -9.70 33.76 16.84
CA ALA A 59 -9.84 34.95 17.67
C ALA A 59 -10.47 34.57 19.00
N SER A 60 -9.99 35.16 20.10
CA SER A 60 -10.48 34.87 21.44
C SER A 60 -12.01 34.93 21.48
N THR A 61 -12.63 33.83 21.86
CA THR A 61 -14.09 33.73 22.06
C THR A 61 -14.52 34.31 23.42
N THR A 62 -13.65 35.05 24.11
CA THR A 62 -14.02 35.79 25.31
C THR A 62 -15.10 36.77 24.92
N SER A 63 -16.20 36.72 25.61
CA SER A 63 -17.43 37.46 25.35
C SER A 63 -17.18 38.86 24.76
N VAL A 64 -17.47 38.97 23.46
CA VAL A 64 -17.57 40.26 22.79
C VAL A 64 -18.78 40.95 23.34
N GLY A 65 -18.63 42.16 23.82
CA GLY A 65 -19.74 42.95 24.39
C GLY A 65 -20.82 43.24 23.36
N GLU A 66 -22.01 43.52 23.82
CA GLU A 66 -23.15 43.86 22.95
C GLU A 66 -22.81 45.12 22.15
N GLY A 67 -22.74 44.99 20.81
CA GLY A 67 -22.35 46.10 19.91
C GLY A 67 -20.85 46.24 19.60
N GLU A 68 -20.01 45.35 20.07
CA GLU A 68 -18.57 45.30 19.72
C GLU A 68 -18.30 44.48 18.47
N ASP A 69 -17.28 44.84 17.73
CA ASP A 69 -16.85 44.10 16.54
C ASP A 69 -16.27 42.73 16.90
N ILE A 70 -16.79 41.68 16.27
CA ILE A 70 -16.27 40.32 16.44
C ILE A 70 -14.90 40.21 15.73
N PRO A 71 -13.82 39.86 16.46
CA PRO A 71 -12.49 39.75 15.85
C PRO A 71 -12.42 38.59 14.84
N LEU A 72 -11.71 38.81 13.73
CA LEU A 72 -11.58 37.84 12.64
C LEU A 72 -10.70 36.66 13.07
N SER A 73 -11.19 35.44 12.89
CA SER A 73 -10.40 34.24 12.97
C SER A 73 -9.71 33.96 11.62
N GLY A 74 -8.46 33.54 11.66
CA GLY A 74 -7.66 33.28 10.47
C GLY A 74 -7.35 31.79 10.31
N VAL A 75 -7.32 31.31 9.05
CA VAL A 75 -6.80 29.98 8.72
C VAL A 75 -5.61 30.17 7.78
N LYS A 76 -4.44 29.71 8.21
CA LYS A 76 -3.22 29.79 7.42
C LYS A 76 -2.84 28.40 6.90
N ARG A 77 -2.65 28.31 5.58
CA ARG A 77 -2.17 27.10 4.91
C ARG A 77 -0.66 27.20 4.73
N THR A 78 0.09 26.25 5.31
CA THR A 78 1.54 26.15 5.15
C THR A 78 1.89 24.81 4.50
N LYS A 79 2.93 24.81 3.65
CA LYS A 79 3.44 23.58 3.07
C LYS A 79 4.16 22.78 4.16
N ASP A 80 3.74 21.54 4.39
CA ASP A 80 4.35 20.65 5.38
C ASP A 80 5.43 19.77 4.73
N ARG A 81 5.04 18.91 3.78
CA ARG A 81 5.92 17.93 3.13
C ARG A 81 5.65 17.85 1.64
N SER A 82 6.64 17.36 0.91
CA SER A 82 6.47 16.98 -0.48
C SER A 82 7.12 15.63 -0.74
N PHE A 83 6.42 14.78 -1.50
CA PHE A 83 6.90 13.47 -1.92
C PHE A 83 6.91 13.41 -3.44
N THR A 84 7.93 12.79 -3.98
CA THR A 84 7.98 12.49 -5.41
C THR A 84 7.66 11.02 -5.60
N VAL A 85 6.61 10.72 -6.35
CA VAL A 85 6.31 9.37 -6.81
C VAL A 85 7.16 9.11 -8.05
N ARG A 86 7.85 7.96 -8.09
CA ARG A 86 8.69 7.58 -9.22
C ARG A 86 8.16 6.31 -9.85
N PHE A 87 8.34 6.18 -11.16
CA PHE A 87 8.10 4.91 -11.82
C PHE A 87 9.16 3.90 -11.40
N GLU A 88 8.70 2.80 -10.86
CA GLU A 88 9.47 1.57 -10.75
C GLU A 88 9.33 0.77 -12.03
N LYS A 89 10.37 0.05 -12.42
CA LYS A 89 10.45 -0.64 -13.69
C LYS A 89 11.02 -2.03 -13.48
N ALA A 90 10.42 -3.01 -14.13
CA ALA A 90 10.93 -4.37 -14.20
C ALA A 90 10.94 -4.83 -15.66
N ARG A 91 12.00 -5.49 -16.08
CA ARG A 91 12.12 -6.07 -17.42
C ARG A 91 12.41 -7.55 -17.30
N LYS A 92 11.71 -8.33 -18.08
CA LYS A 92 11.99 -9.75 -18.26
C LYS A 92 12.25 -10.04 -19.74
N ALA A 93 13.05 -11.06 -19.98
CA ALA A 93 13.27 -11.62 -21.29
C ALA A 93 13.15 -13.15 -21.20
N VAL A 94 12.54 -13.75 -22.20
CA VAL A 94 12.44 -15.20 -22.36
C VAL A 94 13.14 -15.54 -23.65
N SER A 95 14.15 -16.42 -23.60
CA SER A 95 14.92 -16.82 -24.77
C SER A 95 14.19 -17.90 -25.57
N ILE A 96 14.57 -18.02 -26.85
CA ILE A 96 14.01 -19.05 -27.74
C ILE A 96 14.38 -20.46 -27.24
N GLU A 97 15.54 -20.65 -26.63
CA GLU A 97 15.98 -21.92 -26.07
C GLU A 97 15.08 -22.38 -24.91
N GLU A 98 14.68 -21.43 -24.02
CA GLU A 98 13.80 -21.76 -22.91
C GLU A 98 12.39 -22.09 -23.42
N VAL A 99 11.91 -21.33 -24.41
CA VAL A 99 10.62 -21.62 -25.07
C VAL A 99 10.64 -23.01 -25.71
N GLN A 100 11.72 -23.37 -26.35
CA GLN A 100 11.88 -24.71 -26.98
C GLN A 100 11.94 -25.82 -25.90
N ARG A 101 12.53 -25.54 -24.74
CA ARG A 101 12.70 -26.52 -23.67
C ARG A 101 11.41 -26.84 -22.91
N VAL A 102 10.62 -25.82 -22.55
CA VAL A 102 9.47 -25.98 -21.65
C VAL A 102 8.12 -25.55 -22.27
N GLY A 103 8.16 -25.01 -23.47
CA GLY A 103 7.00 -24.41 -24.13
C GLY A 103 6.78 -22.94 -23.71
N TYR A 104 6.23 -22.17 -24.64
CA TYR A 104 6.06 -20.72 -24.48
C TYR A 104 5.19 -20.36 -23.26
N ASP A 105 4.06 -21.02 -23.12
CA ASP A 105 3.13 -20.70 -22.02
C ASP A 105 3.73 -20.95 -20.64
N MET A 106 4.44 -22.06 -20.47
CA MET A 106 5.08 -22.37 -19.18
C MET A 106 6.21 -21.41 -18.87
N ALA A 107 7.07 -21.08 -19.84
CA ALA A 107 8.18 -20.14 -19.66
C ALA A 107 7.67 -18.75 -19.27
N VAL A 108 6.63 -18.24 -19.94
CA VAL A 108 6.06 -16.93 -19.70
C VAL A 108 5.26 -16.90 -18.38
N LEU A 109 4.35 -17.86 -18.16
CA LEU A 109 3.50 -17.88 -16.96
C LEU A 109 4.27 -18.03 -15.65
N GLN A 110 5.32 -18.86 -15.62
CA GLN A 110 6.14 -19.01 -14.42
C GLN A 110 6.93 -17.74 -14.10
N SER A 111 7.48 -17.10 -15.13
CA SER A 111 8.21 -15.84 -14.97
C SER A 111 7.27 -14.71 -14.51
N ASP A 112 6.05 -14.65 -15.03
CA ASP A 112 5.05 -13.66 -14.65
C ASP A 112 4.63 -13.78 -13.20
N LYS A 113 4.33 -14.99 -12.74
CA LYS A 113 3.97 -15.24 -11.33
C LYS A 113 5.08 -14.83 -10.35
N ARG A 114 6.35 -15.08 -10.72
CA ARG A 114 7.48 -14.67 -9.88
C ARG A 114 7.62 -13.16 -9.80
N ILE A 115 7.60 -12.48 -10.95
CA ILE A 115 7.70 -11.02 -11.01
C ILE A 115 6.54 -10.37 -10.25
N LEU A 116 5.31 -10.85 -10.44
CA LEU A 116 4.15 -10.33 -9.72
C LEU A 116 4.35 -10.39 -8.19
N ARG A 117 4.84 -11.51 -7.68
CA ARG A 117 5.14 -11.66 -6.24
C ARG A 117 6.22 -10.69 -5.76
N GLU A 118 7.28 -10.47 -6.53
CA GLU A 118 8.34 -9.54 -6.17
C GLU A 118 7.84 -8.08 -6.19
N ILE A 119 7.03 -7.69 -7.17
CA ILE A 119 6.42 -6.36 -7.21
C ILE A 119 5.52 -6.15 -5.98
N GLN A 120 4.67 -7.12 -5.67
CA GLN A 120 3.80 -7.07 -4.49
C GLN A 120 4.61 -6.93 -3.19
N LYS A 121 5.71 -7.67 -3.08
CA LYS A 121 6.62 -7.60 -1.94
C LYS A 121 7.27 -6.23 -1.82
N ASN A 122 7.74 -5.65 -2.93
CA ASN A 122 8.37 -4.33 -2.95
C ASN A 122 7.40 -3.21 -2.58
N VAL A 123 6.16 -3.25 -3.09
CA VAL A 123 5.12 -2.29 -2.70
C VAL A 123 4.84 -2.37 -1.20
N ARG A 124 4.68 -3.57 -0.64
CA ARG A 124 4.50 -3.76 0.81
C ARG A 124 5.70 -3.24 1.60
N LYS A 125 6.91 -3.62 1.19
CA LYS A 125 8.14 -3.17 1.85
C LYS A 125 8.23 -1.65 1.88
N GLY A 126 8.00 -0.99 0.75
CA GLY A 126 8.00 0.47 0.67
C GLY A 126 7.01 1.13 1.63
N PHE A 127 5.85 0.52 1.85
CA PHE A 127 4.88 0.98 2.84
C PHE A 127 5.40 0.82 4.28
N PHE A 128 5.91 -0.35 4.65
CA PHE A 128 6.41 -0.58 6.01
C PHE A 128 7.69 0.20 6.30
N ASP A 129 8.57 0.38 5.31
CA ASP A 129 9.74 1.26 5.43
C ASP A 129 9.30 2.71 5.73
N PHE A 130 8.18 3.15 5.13
CA PHE A 130 7.62 4.46 5.41
C PHE A 130 7.04 4.55 6.85
N LEU A 131 6.29 3.54 7.30
CA LEU A 131 5.78 3.47 8.67
C LEU A 131 6.91 3.46 9.71
N ALA A 132 8.05 2.85 9.38
CA ALA A 132 9.23 2.83 10.27
C ALA A 132 9.81 4.23 10.54
N THR A 133 9.52 5.22 9.67
CA THR A 133 9.90 6.63 9.86
C THR A 133 8.92 7.42 10.72
N ALA A 134 7.93 6.75 11.34
CA ALA A 134 6.92 7.39 12.17
C ALA A 134 7.56 8.26 13.27
N PRO A 135 7.14 9.52 13.42
CA PRO A 135 7.73 10.44 14.39
C PRO A 135 7.26 10.19 15.82
N THR A 136 6.15 9.50 16.02
CA THR A 136 5.57 9.24 17.33
C THR A 136 5.99 7.87 17.84
N ASP A 137 6.81 7.84 18.90
CA ASP A 137 7.28 6.61 19.54
C ASP A 137 6.64 6.47 20.93
N LEU A 138 6.06 5.30 21.20
CA LEU A 138 5.51 4.93 22.52
C LEU A 138 6.55 4.27 23.43
N GLY A 139 7.73 3.97 22.89
CA GLY A 139 8.73 3.19 23.62
C GLY A 139 8.33 1.72 23.84
N ALA A 140 8.93 1.11 24.86
CA ALA A 140 8.70 -0.29 25.19
C ALA A 140 7.40 -0.49 25.97
N GLN A 141 6.54 -1.37 25.48
CA GLN A 141 5.25 -1.70 26.08
C GLN A 141 5.24 -3.16 26.57
N GLY A 142 4.72 -3.40 27.76
CA GLY A 142 4.64 -4.73 28.38
C GLY A 142 3.51 -5.58 27.80
N GLY A 143 3.82 -6.34 26.75
CA GLY A 143 2.86 -7.24 26.10
C GLY A 143 1.98 -6.56 25.04
N LEU A 144 1.43 -7.41 24.14
CA LEU A 144 0.70 -6.95 22.97
C LEU A 144 -0.60 -6.18 23.32
N GLN A 145 -1.38 -6.66 24.28
CA GLN A 145 -2.64 -6.00 24.66
C GLN A 145 -2.39 -4.59 25.22
N ASN A 146 -1.42 -4.45 26.12
CA ASN A 146 -1.09 -3.15 26.67
C ASN A 146 -0.56 -2.19 25.58
N ALA A 147 0.28 -2.70 24.69
CA ALA A 147 0.80 -1.93 23.56
C ALA A 147 -0.33 -1.38 22.67
N ILE A 148 -1.31 -2.21 22.35
CA ILE A 148 -2.48 -1.81 21.54
C ILE A 148 -3.34 -0.80 22.30
N ALA A 149 -3.64 -1.05 23.58
CA ALA A 149 -4.45 -0.14 24.39
C ALA A 149 -3.81 1.26 24.50
N GLN A 150 -2.50 1.33 24.74
CA GLN A 150 -1.77 2.59 24.79
C GLN A 150 -1.73 3.30 23.42
N ALA A 151 -1.59 2.54 22.33
CA ALA A 151 -1.63 3.10 20.98
C ALA A 151 -3.02 3.68 20.65
N VAL A 152 -4.08 2.96 20.95
CA VAL A 152 -5.48 3.43 20.75
C VAL A 152 -5.73 4.71 21.54
N GLY A 153 -5.43 4.74 22.83
CA GLY A 153 -5.59 5.92 23.65
C GLY A 153 -4.79 7.13 23.14
N LYS A 154 -3.56 6.89 22.66
CA LYS A 154 -2.74 7.96 22.08
C LYS A 154 -3.31 8.48 20.76
N LEU A 155 -3.88 7.61 19.92
CA LEU A 155 -4.54 8.00 18.67
C LEU A 155 -5.83 8.78 18.95
N GLN A 156 -6.63 8.36 19.91
CA GLN A 156 -7.84 9.11 20.33
C GLN A 156 -7.49 10.54 20.75
N VAL A 157 -6.47 10.71 21.59
CA VAL A 157 -6.01 12.05 22.00
C VAL A 157 -5.49 12.86 20.82
N LEU A 158 -4.80 12.21 19.85
CA LEU A 158 -4.19 12.90 18.73
C LEU A 158 -5.22 13.39 17.71
N PHE A 159 -6.26 12.58 17.47
CA PHE A 159 -7.31 12.89 16.49
C PHE A 159 -8.53 13.57 17.12
N ASP A 160 -8.53 13.74 18.45
CA ASP A 160 -9.63 14.34 19.22
C ASP A 160 -10.99 13.65 18.92
N ASP A 161 -10.97 12.31 18.81
CA ASP A 161 -12.11 11.49 18.46
C ASP A 161 -12.21 10.28 19.41
N ASP A 162 -13.38 10.08 20.00
CA ASP A 162 -13.66 9.01 20.96
C ASP A 162 -13.83 7.63 20.30
N ALA A 163 -14.11 7.58 19.00
CA ALA A 163 -14.41 6.35 18.26
C ALA A 163 -13.45 6.14 17.08
N VAL A 164 -12.15 6.03 17.36
CA VAL A 164 -11.12 5.87 16.32
C VAL A 164 -10.96 4.41 15.90
N ASP A 165 -11.36 4.08 14.67
CA ASP A 165 -11.06 2.80 14.05
C ASP A 165 -9.54 2.64 13.85
N THR A 166 -8.91 1.84 14.69
CA THR A 166 -7.44 1.69 14.72
C THR A 166 -6.98 0.47 13.94
N ILE A 167 -5.93 0.64 13.16
CA ILE A 167 -5.20 -0.45 12.48
C ILE A 167 -3.83 -0.60 13.15
N VAL A 168 -3.50 -1.82 13.52
CA VAL A 168 -2.21 -2.17 14.13
C VAL A 168 -1.47 -3.17 13.26
N PHE A 169 -0.22 -2.87 12.93
CA PHE A 169 0.66 -3.74 12.16
C PHE A 169 1.68 -4.39 13.08
N ILE A 170 1.77 -5.71 13.03
CA ILE A 170 2.70 -6.50 13.85
C ILE A 170 3.37 -7.62 13.04
N ASN A 171 4.47 -8.15 13.58
CA ASN A 171 5.09 -9.35 13.04
C ASN A 171 4.24 -10.59 13.37
N PRO A 172 4.06 -11.54 12.42
CA PRO A 172 3.35 -12.81 12.68
C PRO A 172 3.91 -13.60 13.85
N MET A 173 5.22 -13.54 14.12
CA MET A 173 5.84 -14.24 15.24
C MET A 173 5.43 -13.64 16.59
N ASP A 174 5.28 -12.31 16.67
CA ASP A 174 4.80 -11.66 17.90
C ASP A 174 3.31 -11.93 18.13
N ALA A 175 2.52 -11.95 17.05
CA ALA A 175 1.13 -12.41 17.13
C ALA A 175 1.03 -13.87 17.59
N ALA A 176 1.87 -14.77 17.07
CA ALA A 176 1.87 -16.18 17.45
C ALA A 176 2.24 -16.38 18.92
N LYS A 177 3.22 -15.63 19.45
CA LYS A 177 3.56 -15.64 20.88
C LYS A 177 2.35 -15.30 21.76
N TYR A 178 1.59 -14.29 21.33
CA TYR A 178 0.39 -13.88 22.06
C TYR A 178 -0.77 -14.87 21.89
N LEU A 179 -1.06 -15.31 20.65
CA LEU A 179 -2.15 -16.24 20.34
C LEU A 179 -1.92 -17.63 20.95
N GLY A 180 -0.66 -18.07 21.07
CA GLY A 180 -0.31 -19.31 21.73
C GLY A 180 -0.53 -19.28 23.26
N ALA A 181 -0.66 -18.10 23.84
CA ALA A 181 -0.94 -17.90 25.27
C ALA A 181 -2.43 -17.58 25.56
N ALA A 182 -3.23 -17.34 24.55
CA ALA A 182 -4.62 -16.89 24.66
C ALA A 182 -5.57 -17.79 23.85
N ASP A 183 -6.70 -18.19 24.43
CA ASP A 183 -7.79 -18.89 23.73
C ASP A 183 -8.54 -17.91 22.80
N ILE A 184 -8.03 -17.70 21.59
CA ILE A 184 -8.67 -16.82 20.61
C ILE A 184 -9.21 -17.65 19.44
N THR A 185 -10.54 -17.63 19.30
CA THR A 185 -11.29 -18.35 18.26
C THR A 185 -11.75 -17.47 17.10
N ASN A 186 -11.27 -16.24 16.98
CA ASN A 186 -11.71 -15.30 15.95
C ASN A 186 -11.05 -15.58 14.59
N GLY A 187 -11.90 -15.62 13.54
CA GLY A 187 -11.48 -15.92 12.17
C GLY A 187 -10.50 -14.89 11.59
N ALA A 188 -9.39 -15.39 11.08
CA ALA A 188 -8.43 -14.60 10.33
C ALA A 188 -8.75 -14.63 8.83
N SER A 189 -8.65 -13.49 8.16
CA SER A 189 -8.70 -13.41 6.71
C SER A 189 -7.32 -13.11 6.11
N VAL A 190 -7.01 -13.70 4.96
CA VAL A 190 -5.70 -13.55 4.31
C VAL A 190 -5.87 -12.89 2.94
N GLY A 191 -5.12 -11.82 2.69
CA GLY A 191 -5.08 -11.15 1.40
C GLY A 191 -3.78 -10.40 1.16
N PHE A 192 -3.26 -10.43 -0.05
CA PHE A 192 -2.02 -9.74 -0.47
C PHE A 192 -0.80 -10.05 0.43
N GLY A 193 -0.73 -11.25 1.04
CA GLY A 193 0.31 -11.60 2.00
C GLY A 193 0.22 -10.87 3.34
N LEU A 194 -0.95 -10.34 3.66
CA LEU A 194 -1.33 -9.81 4.96
C LEU A 194 -2.33 -10.76 5.59
N THR A 195 -2.22 -11.00 6.88
CA THR A 195 -3.22 -11.71 7.67
C THR A 195 -3.91 -10.71 8.58
N LEU A 196 -5.23 -10.65 8.49
CA LEU A 196 -6.04 -9.69 9.22
C LEU A 196 -6.83 -10.40 10.31
N LEU A 197 -6.81 -9.84 11.52
CA LEU A 197 -7.73 -10.15 12.60
C LEU A 197 -8.59 -8.91 12.85
N ASN A 198 -9.84 -9.00 12.45
CA ASN A 198 -10.79 -7.92 12.66
C ASN A 198 -11.36 -7.98 14.08
N ASN A 199 -11.72 -6.81 14.60
CA ASN A 199 -12.39 -6.67 15.89
C ASN A 199 -11.56 -7.20 17.09
N PHE A 200 -10.25 -7.05 17.02
CA PHE A 200 -9.37 -7.32 18.13
C PHE A 200 -9.54 -6.22 19.20
N MET A 201 -9.81 -6.57 20.43
CA MET A 201 -10.04 -5.59 21.53
C MET A 201 -11.04 -4.48 21.20
N GLY A 202 -12.22 -4.80 20.60
CA GLY A 202 -13.32 -3.85 20.50
C GLY A 202 -13.23 -2.79 19.41
N GLY A 203 -12.69 -3.13 18.23
CA GLY A 203 -12.65 -2.21 17.07
C GLY A 203 -11.29 -2.09 16.42
N VAL A 204 -10.26 -2.72 16.98
CA VAL A 204 -8.91 -2.72 16.40
C VAL A 204 -8.79 -3.78 15.31
N THR A 205 -8.30 -3.39 14.14
CA THR A 205 -7.91 -4.32 13.09
C THR A 205 -6.41 -4.62 13.20
N LEU A 206 -6.09 -5.88 13.49
CA LEU A 206 -4.71 -6.34 13.58
C LEU A 206 -4.26 -6.90 12.23
N ILE A 207 -3.21 -6.34 11.66
CA ILE A 207 -2.63 -6.78 10.40
C ILE A 207 -1.25 -7.37 10.65
N MET A 208 -1.10 -8.65 10.33
CA MET A 208 0.16 -9.36 10.51
C MET A 208 0.95 -9.40 9.21
N ASN A 209 2.21 -8.93 9.24
CA ASN A 209 3.10 -8.99 8.08
C ASN A 209 4.55 -9.16 8.51
N SER A 210 5.29 -10.03 7.80
CA SER A 210 6.71 -10.31 8.05
C SER A 210 7.65 -9.14 7.71
N SER A 211 7.18 -8.08 7.05
CA SER A 211 7.96 -6.88 6.82
C SER A 211 8.05 -5.97 8.06
N VAL A 212 7.21 -6.21 9.06
CA VAL A 212 7.33 -5.57 10.39
C VAL A 212 8.42 -6.29 11.16
N PRO A 213 9.44 -5.59 11.71
CA PRO A 213 10.45 -6.23 12.55
C PRO A 213 9.84 -6.88 13.79
N GLU A 214 10.38 -8.04 14.22
CA GLU A 214 9.96 -8.67 15.47
C GLU A 214 10.16 -7.72 16.65
N GLY A 215 9.24 -7.79 17.60
CA GLY A 215 9.25 -6.90 18.79
C GLY A 215 8.86 -5.46 18.48
N THR A 216 8.40 -5.15 17.27
CA THR A 216 7.96 -3.80 16.87
C THR A 216 6.53 -3.83 16.39
N PHE A 217 5.77 -2.78 16.68
CA PHE A 217 4.44 -2.59 16.11
C PHE A 217 4.28 -1.16 15.59
N TYR A 218 3.36 -0.99 14.64
CA TYR A 218 2.91 0.31 14.15
C TYR A 218 1.41 0.39 14.30
N ALA A 219 0.90 1.54 14.71
CA ALA A 219 -0.53 1.78 14.83
C ALA A 219 -0.92 3.09 14.13
N THR A 220 -2.06 3.10 13.48
CA THR A 220 -2.61 4.31 12.85
C THR A 220 -4.14 4.20 12.76
N VAL A 221 -4.78 5.31 12.43
CA VAL A 221 -6.22 5.35 12.17
C VAL A 221 -6.49 4.85 10.76
N LYS A 222 -7.64 4.19 10.59
CA LYS A 222 -8.09 3.59 9.34
C LYS A 222 -8.01 4.54 8.13
N ASP A 223 -8.50 5.75 8.27
CA ASP A 223 -8.58 6.72 7.16
C ASP A 223 -7.30 7.55 6.97
N ASN A 224 -6.28 7.31 7.79
CA ASN A 224 -5.01 8.02 7.70
C ASN A 224 -4.07 7.48 6.59
N ILE A 225 -4.43 6.37 5.94
CA ILE A 225 -3.59 5.77 4.91
C ILE A 225 -4.12 6.12 3.52
N ASN A 226 -3.32 6.83 2.74
CA ASN A 226 -3.61 7.20 1.37
C ASN A 226 -2.73 6.43 0.38
N LEU A 227 -3.29 6.10 -0.77
CA LEU A 227 -2.57 5.52 -1.90
C LEU A 227 -2.65 6.48 -3.08
N MET A 228 -1.49 6.89 -3.58
CA MET A 228 -1.38 7.62 -4.83
C MET A 228 -0.56 6.84 -5.84
N TYR A 229 -0.94 6.92 -7.10
CA TYR A 229 -0.25 6.24 -8.18
C TYR A 229 -0.14 7.10 -9.43
N LEU A 230 0.92 6.87 -10.20
CA LEU A 230 1.10 7.50 -11.49
C LEU A 230 0.26 6.73 -12.52
N ASP A 231 -0.65 7.44 -13.17
CA ASP A 231 -1.53 6.84 -14.17
C ASP A 231 -0.72 6.44 -15.40
N THR A 232 -0.67 5.13 -15.65
CA THR A 232 0.01 4.57 -16.83
C THR A 232 -0.78 4.75 -18.12
N ASN A 233 -2.07 5.09 -18.05
CA ASN A 233 -2.91 5.45 -19.19
C ASN A 233 -2.79 6.94 -19.59
N GLY A 234 -2.12 7.75 -18.74
CA GLY A 234 -1.93 9.18 -18.95
C GLY A 234 -0.82 9.51 -19.98
N GLU A 235 -0.12 10.62 -19.75
CA GLU A 235 0.94 11.12 -20.65
C GLU A 235 2.07 10.10 -20.90
N SER A 236 2.36 9.22 -19.94
CA SER A 236 3.39 8.19 -20.08
C SER A 236 3.11 7.19 -21.20
N ARG A 237 1.84 6.94 -21.52
CA ARG A 237 1.44 6.03 -22.62
C ARG A 237 1.87 6.52 -23.99
N LYS A 238 1.91 7.83 -24.20
CA LYS A 238 2.29 8.44 -25.48
C LYS A 238 3.70 8.04 -25.93
N LEU A 239 4.59 7.74 -24.97
CA LEU A 239 5.94 7.27 -25.29
C LEU A 239 5.95 5.90 -26.00
N PHE A 240 4.89 5.12 -25.85
CA PHE A 240 4.79 3.76 -26.35
C PHE A 240 3.67 3.57 -27.38
N GLU A 241 3.26 4.62 -28.10
CA GLU A 241 2.16 4.56 -29.09
C GLU A 241 2.37 3.49 -30.18
N ASN A 242 3.64 3.22 -30.52
CA ASN A 242 4.02 2.22 -31.54
C ASN A 242 4.33 0.84 -30.96
N LYS A 243 4.02 0.57 -29.68
CA LYS A 243 4.28 -0.69 -29.02
C LYS A 243 2.98 -1.29 -28.48
N SER A 244 2.95 -2.61 -28.32
CA SER A 244 1.84 -3.27 -27.63
C SER A 244 1.91 -2.97 -26.13
N VAL A 245 0.99 -2.13 -25.65
CA VAL A 245 0.87 -1.75 -24.25
C VAL A 245 -0.42 -2.28 -23.68
N THR A 246 -0.32 -3.12 -22.67
CA THR A 246 -1.46 -3.62 -21.90
C THR A 246 -1.50 -2.95 -20.55
N THR A 247 -2.62 -2.32 -20.24
CA THR A 247 -2.89 -1.65 -18.96
C THR A 247 -4.21 -2.17 -18.37
N ASP A 248 -4.40 -1.97 -17.09
CA ASP A 248 -5.72 -2.14 -16.47
C ASP A 248 -6.57 -0.87 -16.63
N GLU A 249 -7.85 -0.97 -16.29
CA GLU A 249 -8.80 0.16 -16.38
C GLU A 249 -8.39 1.32 -15.46
N THR A 250 -7.72 1.00 -14.35
CA THR A 250 -7.30 2.00 -13.35
C THR A 250 -5.95 2.66 -13.68
N GLY A 251 -5.17 2.09 -14.60
CA GLY A 251 -3.84 2.62 -14.95
C GLY A 251 -2.77 2.43 -13.86
N LEU A 252 -2.93 1.44 -12.98
CA LEU A 252 -1.97 1.18 -11.89
C LEU A 252 -0.64 0.62 -12.39
N ILE A 253 -0.68 -0.19 -13.44
CA ILE A 253 0.48 -0.85 -14.02
C ILE A 253 0.34 -0.93 -15.53
N ALA A 254 1.46 -0.85 -16.23
CA ALA A 254 1.52 -1.12 -17.66
C ALA A 254 2.56 -2.20 -17.97
N LEU A 255 2.21 -3.04 -18.93
CA LEU A 255 3.07 -4.05 -19.51
C LEU A 255 3.29 -3.72 -20.99
N VAL A 256 4.53 -3.43 -21.35
CA VAL A 256 4.96 -3.20 -22.74
C VAL A 256 5.67 -4.45 -23.23
N ARG A 257 5.23 -4.99 -24.35
CA ARG A 257 5.88 -6.14 -25.03
C ARG A 257 6.68 -5.67 -26.22
N ASP A 258 7.83 -6.29 -26.38
CA ASP A 258 8.74 -6.04 -27.49
C ASP A 258 9.55 -7.31 -27.80
N ASP A 259 9.65 -7.64 -29.07
CA ASP A 259 10.46 -8.78 -29.53
C ASP A 259 11.82 -8.26 -30.00
N ASN A 260 12.87 -8.80 -29.40
CA ASN A 260 14.22 -8.45 -29.80
C ASN A 260 14.80 -9.53 -30.70
N THR A 261 14.87 -9.19 -32.00
CA THR A 261 15.41 -10.10 -33.04
C THR A 261 16.92 -10.24 -33.00
N THR A 262 17.64 -9.31 -32.34
CA THR A 262 19.12 -9.37 -32.26
C THR A 262 19.60 -10.51 -31.37
N ASN A 263 18.82 -10.82 -30.33
CA ASN A 263 19.15 -11.90 -29.38
C ASN A 263 18.04 -12.95 -29.24
N LEU A 264 17.10 -12.97 -30.17
CA LEU A 264 15.97 -13.90 -30.22
C LEU A 264 15.25 -14.07 -28.87
N THR A 265 14.92 -12.95 -28.23
CA THR A 265 14.19 -12.94 -26.97
C THR A 265 12.88 -12.19 -27.09
N ASN A 266 11.82 -12.75 -26.46
CA ASN A 266 10.61 -12.02 -26.17
C ASN A 266 10.80 -11.23 -24.88
N GLN A 267 10.61 -9.92 -24.93
CA GLN A 267 10.86 -9.01 -23.82
C GLN A 267 9.55 -8.38 -23.36
N SER A 268 9.38 -8.32 -22.04
CA SER A 268 8.28 -7.62 -21.42
C SER A 268 8.82 -6.64 -20.40
N THR A 269 8.44 -5.38 -20.55
CA THR A 269 8.80 -4.32 -19.61
C THR A 269 7.55 -3.87 -18.85
N LEU A 270 7.62 -3.94 -17.53
CA LEU A 270 6.57 -3.48 -16.64
C LEU A 270 7.01 -2.15 -16.03
N TYR A 271 6.04 -1.24 -15.86
CA TYR A 271 6.27 -0.04 -15.10
C TYR A 271 5.02 0.33 -14.29
N TRP A 272 5.25 0.80 -13.09
CA TRP A 272 4.22 1.23 -12.14
C TRP A 272 4.79 2.34 -11.25
N GLY A 273 3.93 3.14 -10.68
CA GLY A 273 4.35 4.17 -9.73
C GLY A 273 3.32 4.27 -8.62
N ILE A 274 3.54 3.56 -7.52
CA ILE A 274 2.60 3.49 -6.40
C ILE A 274 3.30 4.03 -5.15
N LYS A 275 2.62 4.92 -4.43
CA LYS A 275 3.07 5.40 -3.13
C LYS A 275 1.92 5.31 -2.12
N ILE A 276 2.17 4.59 -1.04
CA ILE A 276 1.26 4.51 0.11
C ILE A 276 1.90 5.31 1.24
N PHE A 277 1.13 6.21 1.83
CA PHE A 277 1.63 7.11 2.89
C PHE A 277 0.49 7.54 3.83
N PRO A 278 0.77 7.85 5.10
CA PRO A 278 -0.20 8.45 5.99
C PRO A 278 -0.39 9.95 5.67
N GLU A 279 -1.63 10.41 5.74
CA GLU A 279 -1.97 11.83 5.57
C GLU A 279 -1.40 12.67 6.71
N VAL A 280 -1.65 12.23 7.94
CA VAL A 280 -1.11 12.84 9.15
C VAL A 280 0.05 11.99 9.64
N ALA A 281 1.27 12.46 9.47
CA ALA A 281 2.47 11.69 9.82
C ALA A 281 2.56 11.40 11.32
N ASN A 282 2.16 12.34 12.18
CA ASN A 282 2.11 12.16 13.63
C ASN A 282 1.02 11.15 14.05
N GLY A 283 0.05 10.87 13.17
CA GLY A 283 -0.98 9.85 13.33
C GLY A 283 -0.49 8.42 13.11
N VAL A 284 0.80 8.22 12.90
CA VAL A 284 1.43 6.90 12.91
C VAL A 284 2.26 6.77 14.17
N ILE A 285 1.93 5.77 14.96
CA ILE A 285 2.61 5.43 16.21
C ILE A 285 3.48 4.22 15.98
N LYS A 286 4.72 4.29 16.46
CA LYS A 286 5.64 3.18 16.56
C LYS A 286 5.83 2.82 18.02
N GLY A 287 5.98 1.54 18.35
CA GLY A 287 6.37 1.09 19.68
C GLY A 287 7.06 -0.26 19.61
N THR A 288 7.66 -0.65 20.73
CA THR A 288 8.32 -1.94 20.90
C THR A 288 7.56 -2.80 21.91
N LEU A 289 7.50 -4.11 21.63
CA LEU A 289 6.89 -5.10 22.50
C LEU A 289 7.97 -5.63 23.44
N ALA A 290 7.88 -5.31 24.72
CA ALA A 290 8.67 -5.96 25.75
C ALA A 290 7.96 -7.26 26.21
N GLU A 291 8.70 -8.22 26.71
CA GLU A 291 8.08 -9.40 27.35
C GLU A 291 7.17 -8.94 28.49
N PRO A 292 5.99 -9.56 28.64
CA PRO A 292 5.08 -9.20 29.72
C PRO A 292 5.80 -9.43 31.06
N VAL A 293 5.85 -8.37 31.85
CA VAL A 293 6.34 -8.49 33.24
C VAL A 293 5.39 -9.46 33.94
N LYS A 294 5.87 -10.66 34.28
CA LYS A 294 5.10 -11.61 35.08
C LYS A 294 4.74 -10.90 36.39
N ALA A 295 3.45 -10.66 36.58
CA ALA A 295 2.97 -10.23 37.88
C ALA A 295 3.38 -11.28 38.91
N LYS A 296 4.08 -10.82 39.94
CA LYS A 296 4.44 -11.65 41.09
C LYS A 296 3.22 -11.96 41.91
#